data_4d3affc61fa46e47082adaf2764fc832
#
_entry.id   4d3affc61fa46e47082adaf2764fc832
#
_cell.length_a   1.000
_cell.length_b   1.000
_cell.length_c   1.000
_cell.angle_alpha   90.00
_cell.angle_beta   90.00
_cell.angle_gamma   90.00
#
_symmetry.space_group_name_H-M   'P 1'
#
loop_
_entity.id
_entity.type
_entity.pdbx_description
1 polymer ?
#
loop_
_entity_poly.entity_id
_entity_poly.type
_entity_poly.pdbx_seq_one_letter_code
_entity_poly.pdbx_strand_id
1 'polypeptide(L)'
;MRIATAQPMRDLDHMTIHDRGVPSDVLMERAAQGILTACLGCVDVPKGKRAAVFCGAGNNGGDGVAVARLLLEAGLTVRAFLVGRREKMTDDCREMERRLNAAGGTLEDFDPASDTQRSFSMQADVLVDALFGIGLNSDIRGNAVTAIQWMNEAPAPTVAADIASGVETDTGRVLGCAVKAAKTVTFTLPKMGHLVGDGALCAGELIVHSIGIPEKLVDGMVYSAQSITAELVRSWLPERPADGHKGTFGKCYLLCGSTGYTGAPILSSRAAVRSGTGLVFLGVPESIYTIAAVKSDEAMPAPLPAGEDGTLSAQALEPALTKMAGCDAALIGPGLGRSEGVEEVVQRVMETVSGFKEPVKF
;
A
#
# COMPACT_ATOMS: atom_id res chain seq x y z
N MET A 1 -11.01 -4.33 -2.05
CA MET A 1 -10.92 -2.85 -2.16
C MET A 1 -9.93 -2.51 -3.27
N ARG A 2 -10.29 -1.61 -4.19
CA ARG A 2 -9.41 -1.15 -5.29
C ARG A 2 -8.28 -0.30 -4.73
N ILE A 3 -7.12 -0.37 -5.36
CA ILE A 3 -5.92 0.40 -4.99
C ILE A 3 -5.52 1.22 -6.21
N ALA A 4 -5.45 2.53 -6.05
CA ALA A 4 -5.16 3.45 -7.14
C ALA A 4 -3.67 3.81 -7.21
N THR A 5 -3.24 4.23 -8.39
CA THR A 5 -2.03 5.03 -8.62
C THR A 5 -2.42 6.49 -8.82
N ALA A 6 -1.45 7.37 -8.97
CA ALA A 6 -1.70 8.80 -9.07
C ALA A 6 -2.57 9.18 -10.27
N GLN A 7 -2.38 8.52 -11.44
CA GLN A 7 -3.10 8.89 -12.65
C GLN A 7 -4.60 8.60 -12.58
N PRO A 8 -5.08 7.38 -12.21
CA PRO A 8 -6.50 7.12 -12.01
C PRO A 8 -7.18 8.08 -11.02
N MET A 9 -6.48 8.51 -9.96
CA MET A 9 -7.04 9.49 -9.02
C MET A 9 -7.23 10.86 -9.65
N ARG A 10 -6.24 11.35 -10.42
CA ARG A 10 -6.37 12.62 -11.17
C ARG A 10 -7.52 12.57 -12.18
N ASP A 11 -7.67 11.43 -12.88
CA ASP A 11 -8.74 11.25 -13.85
C ASP A 11 -10.12 11.26 -13.18
N LEU A 12 -10.25 10.61 -12.01
CA LEU A 12 -11.47 10.64 -11.20
C LEU A 12 -11.84 12.04 -10.72
N ASP A 13 -10.86 12.81 -10.22
CA ASP A 13 -11.06 14.20 -9.81
C ASP A 13 -11.49 15.04 -11.01
N HIS A 14 -10.77 14.93 -12.14
CA HIS A 14 -11.09 15.65 -13.37
C HIS A 14 -12.51 15.35 -13.87
N MET A 15 -12.89 14.07 -13.97
CA MET A 15 -14.23 13.68 -14.39
C MET A 15 -15.31 14.15 -13.41
N THR A 16 -15.03 14.15 -12.11
CA THR A 16 -15.98 14.61 -11.09
C THR A 16 -16.20 16.11 -11.20
N ILE A 17 -15.14 16.87 -11.41
CA ILE A 17 -15.23 18.34 -11.52
C ILE A 17 -15.84 18.74 -12.86
N HIS A 18 -15.32 18.24 -13.98
CA HIS A 18 -15.65 18.75 -15.31
C HIS A 18 -16.87 18.05 -15.93
N ASP A 19 -17.02 16.73 -15.76
CA ASP A 19 -18.11 15.98 -16.39
C ASP A 19 -19.36 15.93 -15.50
N ARG A 20 -19.19 15.99 -14.16
CA ARG A 20 -20.30 15.98 -13.21
C ARG A 20 -20.60 17.33 -12.61
N GLY A 21 -19.78 18.33 -12.85
CA GLY A 21 -19.99 19.70 -12.40
C GLY A 21 -19.92 19.88 -10.88
N VAL A 22 -19.19 19.01 -10.17
CA VAL A 22 -18.93 19.18 -8.74
C VAL A 22 -17.80 20.19 -8.57
N PRO A 23 -18.01 21.35 -7.95
CA PRO A 23 -16.94 22.32 -7.78
C PRO A 23 -15.75 21.75 -6.98
N SER A 24 -14.52 22.11 -7.38
CA SER A 24 -13.30 21.64 -6.72
C SER A 24 -13.24 22.01 -5.24
N ASP A 25 -13.71 23.21 -4.89
CA ASP A 25 -13.78 23.70 -3.51
C ASP A 25 -14.72 22.85 -2.64
N VAL A 26 -15.77 22.25 -3.22
CA VAL A 26 -16.66 21.31 -2.50
C VAL A 26 -15.96 20.00 -2.20
N LEU A 27 -15.14 19.47 -3.14
CA LEU A 27 -14.35 18.27 -2.91
C LEU A 27 -13.30 18.52 -1.83
N MET A 28 -12.63 19.67 -1.88
CA MET A 28 -11.61 20.09 -0.90
C MET A 28 -12.23 20.27 0.49
N GLU A 29 -13.40 20.86 0.60
CA GLU A 29 -14.12 20.99 1.87
C GLU A 29 -14.47 19.63 2.48
N ARG A 30 -14.91 18.67 1.66
CA ARG A 30 -15.17 17.29 2.11
C ARG A 30 -13.88 16.57 2.53
N ALA A 31 -12.79 16.76 1.80
CA ALA A 31 -11.49 16.25 2.17
C ALA A 31 -11.05 16.77 3.55
N ALA A 32 -11.16 18.08 3.76
CA ALA A 32 -10.85 18.72 5.03
C ALA A 32 -11.71 18.21 6.20
N GLN A 33 -12.98 17.85 5.99
CA GLN A 33 -13.83 17.23 7.02
C GLN A 33 -13.28 15.87 7.48
N GLY A 34 -12.78 15.05 6.55
CA GLY A 34 -12.15 13.79 6.89
C GLY A 34 -10.89 13.98 7.74
N ILE A 35 -10.03 14.95 7.36
CA ILE A 35 -8.81 15.28 8.11
C ILE A 35 -9.17 15.84 9.50
N LEU A 36 -10.15 16.75 9.58
CA LEU A 36 -10.65 17.27 10.85
C LEU A 36 -11.07 16.13 11.80
N THR A 37 -11.85 15.18 11.30
CA THR A 37 -12.31 14.03 12.11
C THR A 37 -11.13 13.23 12.65
N ALA A 38 -10.11 12.99 11.84
CA ALA A 38 -8.90 12.29 12.26
C ALA A 38 -8.10 13.08 13.30
N CYS A 39 -7.97 14.41 13.13
CA CYS A 39 -7.30 15.31 14.08
C CYS A 39 -8.03 15.34 15.43
N LEU A 40 -9.35 15.48 15.42
CA LEU A 40 -10.17 15.47 16.65
C LEU A 40 -10.10 14.11 17.37
N GLY A 41 -9.91 13.02 16.63
CA GLY A 41 -9.64 11.70 17.21
C GLY A 41 -8.25 11.55 17.85
N CYS A 42 -7.36 12.54 17.70
CA CYS A 42 -6.05 12.59 18.35
C CYS A 42 -6.05 13.44 19.63
N VAL A 43 -7.14 14.17 19.90
CA VAL A 43 -7.23 15.07 21.07
C VAL A 43 -8.53 14.78 21.85
N ASP A 44 -8.43 14.69 23.17
CA ASP A 44 -9.60 14.34 24.00
C ASP A 44 -10.68 15.45 23.99
N VAL A 45 -10.24 16.71 24.13
CA VAL A 45 -11.12 17.90 24.14
C VAL A 45 -10.50 18.98 23.28
N PRO A 46 -11.16 19.44 22.20
CA PRO A 46 -10.57 20.44 21.27
C PRO A 46 -10.25 21.79 21.92
N LYS A 47 -11.12 22.25 22.83
CA LYS A 47 -10.96 23.58 23.44
C LYS A 47 -9.66 23.71 24.23
N GLY A 48 -8.86 24.72 23.84
CA GLY A 48 -7.56 25.00 24.45
C GLY A 48 -6.40 24.18 23.91
N LYS A 49 -6.66 23.23 23.00
CA LYS A 49 -5.66 22.48 22.28
C LYS A 49 -5.05 23.29 21.13
N ARG A 50 -3.85 22.90 20.71
CA ARG A 50 -3.08 23.58 19.66
C ARG A 50 -2.93 22.67 18.44
N ALA A 51 -3.10 23.24 17.27
CA ALA A 51 -2.84 22.56 16.01
C ALA A 51 -1.85 23.35 15.15
N ALA A 52 -0.82 22.67 14.65
CA ALA A 52 0.11 23.24 13.68
C ALA A 52 -0.15 22.56 12.31
N VAL A 53 -0.44 23.38 11.29
CA VAL A 53 -0.81 22.87 9.96
C VAL A 53 0.24 23.32 8.95
N PHE A 54 0.89 22.36 8.27
CA PHE A 54 1.91 22.63 7.26
C PHE A 54 1.30 22.45 5.86
N CYS A 55 1.17 23.54 5.12
CA CYS A 55 0.47 23.59 3.83
C CYS A 55 1.48 23.81 2.70
N GLY A 56 1.39 23.00 1.65
CA GLY A 56 2.03 23.28 0.37
C GLY A 56 1.29 24.39 -0.40
N ALA A 57 1.81 24.78 -1.56
CA ALA A 57 1.17 25.75 -2.44
C ALA A 57 0.17 25.13 -3.44
N GLY A 58 0.09 23.80 -3.52
CA GLY A 58 -0.84 23.07 -4.40
C GLY A 58 -2.19 22.77 -3.75
N ASN A 59 -2.98 21.91 -4.41
CA ASN A 59 -4.32 21.53 -3.92
C ASN A 59 -4.26 20.80 -2.57
N ASN A 60 -3.26 19.93 -2.35
CA ASN A 60 -3.08 19.33 -1.03
C ASN A 60 -2.86 20.36 0.08
N GLY A 61 -2.12 21.46 -0.25
CA GLY A 61 -2.01 22.60 0.64
C GLY A 61 -3.35 23.30 0.89
N GLY A 62 -4.20 23.36 -0.13
CA GLY A 62 -5.57 23.86 -0.02
C GLY A 62 -6.41 23.04 0.97
N ASP A 63 -6.31 21.70 0.94
CA ASP A 63 -6.92 20.80 1.93
C ASP A 63 -6.43 21.15 3.35
N GLY A 64 -5.11 21.41 3.49
CA GLY A 64 -4.50 21.84 4.75
C GLY A 64 -5.04 23.18 5.26
N VAL A 65 -5.18 24.18 4.37
CA VAL A 65 -5.75 25.49 4.73
C VAL A 65 -7.23 25.37 5.12
N ALA A 66 -7.99 24.54 4.40
CA ALA A 66 -9.38 24.26 4.74
C ALA A 66 -9.51 23.60 6.12
N VAL A 67 -8.66 22.60 6.42
CA VAL A 67 -8.69 21.96 7.73
C VAL A 67 -8.22 22.88 8.85
N ALA A 68 -7.28 23.82 8.58
CA ALA A 68 -6.88 24.83 9.56
C ALA A 68 -8.08 25.70 10.00
N ARG A 69 -8.94 26.12 9.04
CA ARG A 69 -10.19 26.82 9.34
C ARG A 69 -11.13 25.97 10.18
N LEU A 70 -11.35 24.72 9.81
CA LEU A 70 -12.26 23.82 10.53
C LEU A 70 -11.78 23.52 11.96
N LEU A 71 -10.47 23.36 12.17
CA LEU A 71 -9.88 23.19 13.50
C LEU A 71 -10.05 24.43 14.36
N LEU A 72 -9.90 25.63 13.76
CA LEU A 72 -10.17 26.91 14.44
C LEU A 72 -11.63 27.02 14.87
N GLU A 73 -12.56 26.70 13.98
CA GLU A 73 -14.02 26.67 14.24
C GLU A 73 -14.38 25.62 15.30
N ALA A 74 -13.64 24.52 15.39
CA ALA A 74 -13.78 23.52 16.45
C ALA A 74 -13.21 23.95 17.81
N GLY A 75 -12.58 25.13 17.88
CA GLY A 75 -12.09 25.75 19.13
C GLY A 75 -10.64 25.47 19.50
N LEU A 76 -9.84 24.97 18.55
CA LEU A 76 -8.39 24.85 18.74
C LEU A 76 -7.70 26.20 18.49
N THR A 77 -6.54 26.38 19.09
CA THR A 77 -5.59 27.44 18.69
C THR A 77 -4.76 26.94 17.51
N VAL A 78 -4.97 27.52 16.33
CA VAL A 78 -4.39 27.04 15.08
C VAL A 78 -3.33 28.01 14.56
N ARG A 79 -2.17 27.49 14.15
CA ARG A 79 -1.25 28.19 13.26
C ARG A 79 -1.05 27.36 12.00
N ALA A 80 -1.26 27.98 10.85
CA ALA A 80 -1.07 27.38 9.54
C ALA A 80 0.12 28.01 8.85
N PHE A 81 1.01 27.17 8.30
CA PHE A 81 2.27 27.61 7.69
C PHE A 81 2.29 27.23 6.21
N LEU A 82 2.47 28.20 5.31
CA LEU A 82 2.71 27.99 3.90
C LEU A 82 4.16 27.63 3.66
N VAL A 83 4.42 26.37 3.35
CA VAL A 83 5.74 25.85 3.00
C VAL A 83 5.90 25.88 1.48
N GLY A 84 6.19 27.04 0.95
CA GLY A 84 6.27 27.27 -0.49
C GLY A 84 6.28 28.75 -0.82
N ARG A 85 6.03 29.05 -2.09
CA ARG A 85 5.93 30.43 -2.56
C ARG A 85 4.48 30.79 -2.83
N ARG A 86 4.01 31.92 -2.31
CA ARG A 86 2.64 32.42 -2.49
C ARG A 86 2.23 32.56 -3.94
N GLU A 87 3.17 32.93 -4.81
CA GLU A 87 2.90 33.09 -6.24
C GLU A 87 2.54 31.75 -6.93
N LYS A 88 2.94 30.63 -6.32
CA LYS A 88 2.66 29.27 -6.81
C LYS A 88 1.40 28.65 -6.22
N MET A 89 0.68 29.36 -5.36
CA MET A 89 -0.58 28.85 -4.83
C MET A 89 -1.59 28.65 -5.97
N THR A 90 -2.28 27.51 -5.94
CA THR A 90 -3.42 27.26 -6.82
C THR A 90 -4.59 28.17 -6.47
N ASP A 91 -5.52 28.37 -7.41
CA ASP A 91 -6.71 29.21 -7.16
C ASP A 91 -7.56 28.64 -6.03
N ASP A 92 -7.71 27.32 -5.96
CA ASP A 92 -8.41 26.63 -4.87
C ASP A 92 -7.73 26.89 -3.51
N CYS A 93 -6.39 26.80 -3.45
CA CYS A 93 -5.64 27.08 -2.22
C CYS A 93 -5.82 28.55 -1.76
N ARG A 94 -5.82 29.51 -2.72
CA ARG A 94 -6.10 30.93 -2.41
C ARG A 94 -7.52 31.14 -1.91
N GLU A 95 -8.49 30.44 -2.48
CA GLU A 95 -9.88 30.52 -2.01
C GLU A 95 -9.99 29.98 -0.57
N MET A 96 -9.30 28.88 -0.24
CA MET A 96 -9.28 28.37 1.13
C MET A 96 -8.59 29.34 2.09
N GLU A 97 -7.51 30.01 1.69
CA GLU A 97 -6.89 31.08 2.48
C GLU A 97 -7.86 32.23 2.75
N ARG A 98 -8.62 32.66 1.74
CA ARG A 98 -9.66 33.68 1.91
C ARG A 98 -10.71 33.27 2.95
N ARG A 99 -11.15 31.99 2.92
CA ARG A 99 -12.11 31.44 3.89
C ARG A 99 -11.51 31.36 5.30
N LEU A 100 -10.23 30.94 5.42
CA LEU A 100 -9.51 30.90 6.69
C LEU A 100 -9.42 32.31 7.30
N ASN A 101 -9.06 33.32 6.50
CA ASN A 101 -8.97 34.71 6.95
C ASN A 101 -10.35 35.26 7.38
N ALA A 102 -11.42 34.90 6.69
CA ALA A 102 -12.78 35.30 7.07
C ALA A 102 -13.22 34.67 8.41
N ALA A 103 -12.70 33.50 8.76
CA ALA A 103 -12.91 32.85 10.06
C ALA A 103 -11.97 33.37 11.18
N GLY A 104 -11.12 34.36 10.89
CA GLY A 104 -10.18 34.94 11.85
C GLY A 104 -8.85 34.20 11.99
N GLY A 105 -8.56 33.23 11.11
CA GLY A 105 -7.27 32.55 11.01
C GLY A 105 -6.31 33.28 10.08
N THR A 106 -5.07 32.79 9.98
CA THR A 106 -4.06 33.35 9.07
C THR A 106 -3.16 32.23 8.55
N LEU A 107 -2.86 32.27 7.25
CA LEU A 107 -1.81 31.44 6.65
C LEU A 107 -0.50 32.22 6.67
N GLU A 108 0.40 31.83 7.56
CA GLU A 108 1.73 32.44 7.73
C GLU A 108 2.72 31.85 6.73
N ASP A 109 3.65 32.66 6.24
CA ASP A 109 4.78 32.11 5.47
C ASP A 109 5.70 31.33 6.42
N PHE A 110 6.07 30.11 6.03
CA PHE A 110 6.96 29.26 6.80
C PHE A 110 8.38 29.81 6.80
N ASP A 111 8.90 30.10 7.98
CA ASP A 111 10.29 30.51 8.19
C ASP A 111 11.03 29.43 8.99
N PRO A 112 11.98 28.68 8.36
CA PRO A 112 12.75 27.63 9.03
C PRO A 112 13.65 28.16 10.16
N ALA A 113 13.92 29.48 10.21
CA ALA A 113 14.70 30.12 11.25
C ALA A 113 13.85 30.68 12.41
N SER A 114 12.51 30.60 12.31
CA SER A 114 11.60 31.14 13.31
C SER A 114 11.48 30.26 14.53
N ASP A 115 12.08 30.67 15.65
CA ASP A 115 11.94 30.00 16.95
C ASP A 115 10.48 29.96 17.42
N THR A 116 9.67 30.96 17.09
CA THR A 116 8.27 31.03 17.50
C THR A 116 7.41 30.01 16.75
N GLN A 117 7.63 29.81 15.44
CA GLN A 117 6.94 28.79 14.65
C GLN A 117 7.36 27.39 15.10
N ARG A 118 8.66 27.16 15.29
CA ARG A 118 9.19 25.90 15.79
C ARG A 118 8.64 25.56 17.18
N SER A 119 8.74 26.51 18.12
CA SER A 119 8.23 26.31 19.49
C SER A 119 6.74 25.99 19.51
N PHE A 120 5.93 26.67 18.69
CA PHE A 120 4.51 26.36 18.58
C PHE A 120 4.27 24.95 18.05
N SER A 121 5.01 24.53 17.02
CA SER A 121 4.90 23.19 16.43
C SER A 121 5.29 22.09 17.43
N MET A 122 6.36 22.30 18.21
CA MET A 122 6.79 21.36 19.26
C MET A 122 5.80 21.28 20.45
N GLN A 123 4.97 22.29 20.65
CA GLN A 123 3.96 22.35 21.71
C GLN A 123 2.54 22.11 21.20
N ALA A 124 2.38 21.77 19.93
CA ALA A 124 1.08 21.41 19.38
C ALA A 124 0.59 20.08 19.97
N ASP A 125 -0.73 19.91 20.06
CA ASP A 125 -1.37 18.66 20.47
C ASP A 125 -1.64 17.76 19.26
N VAL A 126 -1.70 18.34 18.06
CA VAL A 126 -1.81 17.64 16.77
C VAL A 126 -1.13 18.46 15.68
N LEU A 127 -0.48 17.76 14.75
CA LEU A 127 0.09 18.36 13.53
C LEU A 127 -0.66 17.84 12.30
N VAL A 128 -0.72 18.69 11.27
CA VAL A 128 -1.29 18.30 9.97
C VAL A 128 -0.21 18.48 8.91
N ASP A 129 0.06 17.41 8.19
CA ASP A 129 0.89 17.38 7.00
C ASP A 129 0.02 17.50 5.75
N ALA A 130 0.08 18.64 5.10
CA ALA A 130 -0.57 18.94 3.85
C ALA A 130 0.40 19.60 2.84
N LEU A 131 1.69 19.14 2.85
CA LEU A 131 2.70 19.72 1.96
C LEU A 131 2.54 19.21 0.54
N PHE A 132 2.54 17.89 0.34
CA PHE A 132 2.53 17.24 -0.96
C PHE A 132 1.54 16.07 -0.95
N GLY A 133 0.67 15.99 -1.96
CA GLY A 133 -0.21 14.87 -2.22
C GLY A 133 0.32 13.99 -3.38
N ILE A 134 -0.58 13.37 -4.13
CA ILE A 134 -0.28 12.43 -5.23
C ILE A 134 0.57 12.99 -6.38
N GLY A 135 0.90 14.27 -6.37
CA GLY A 135 1.69 14.93 -7.41
C GLY A 135 3.20 14.89 -7.21
N LEU A 136 3.70 14.37 -6.10
CA LEU A 136 5.12 14.35 -5.79
C LEU A 136 5.88 13.39 -6.71
N ASN A 137 6.92 13.90 -7.40
CA ASN A 137 7.72 13.14 -8.38
C ASN A 137 9.22 13.44 -8.32
N SER A 138 9.69 14.12 -7.29
CA SER A 138 11.09 14.50 -7.11
C SER A 138 11.44 14.61 -5.63
N ASP A 139 12.72 14.48 -5.33
CA ASP A 139 13.21 14.57 -3.95
C ASP A 139 12.80 15.88 -3.28
N ILE A 140 12.40 15.76 -2.02
CA ILE A 140 12.10 16.90 -1.15
C ILE A 140 13.35 17.74 -0.94
N ARG A 141 13.21 19.06 -1.04
CA ARG A 141 14.32 20.03 -0.93
C ARG A 141 13.87 21.31 -0.21
N GLY A 142 14.87 22.07 0.26
CA GLY A 142 14.67 23.39 0.85
C GLY A 142 13.81 23.37 2.12
N ASN A 143 12.96 24.36 2.29
CA ASN A 143 12.15 24.55 3.50
C ASN A 143 11.23 23.36 3.82
N ALA A 144 10.83 22.58 2.82
CA ALA A 144 10.01 21.40 3.05
C ALA A 144 10.75 20.31 3.83
N VAL A 145 12.08 20.20 3.68
CA VAL A 145 12.91 19.29 4.50
C VAL A 145 12.80 19.67 5.97
N THR A 146 12.95 20.98 6.28
CA THR A 146 12.86 21.48 7.66
C THR A 146 11.46 21.30 8.24
N ALA A 147 10.41 21.55 7.44
CA ALA A 147 9.02 21.33 7.87
C ALA A 147 8.76 19.86 8.21
N ILE A 148 9.21 18.93 7.37
CA ILE A 148 9.13 17.48 7.62
C ILE A 148 9.91 17.09 8.88
N GLN A 149 11.11 17.64 9.06
CA GLN A 149 11.90 17.40 10.27
C GLN A 149 11.16 17.86 11.53
N TRP A 150 10.57 19.06 11.52
CA TRP A 150 9.79 19.55 12.66
C TRP A 150 8.59 18.66 12.97
N MET A 151 7.86 18.21 11.96
CA MET A 151 6.73 17.27 12.15
C MET A 151 7.20 15.93 12.74
N ASN A 152 8.34 15.41 12.29
CA ASN A 152 8.88 14.14 12.79
C ASN A 152 9.53 14.25 14.19
N GLU A 153 10.00 15.43 14.57
CA GLU A 153 10.58 15.71 15.90
C GLU A 153 9.52 16.05 16.96
N ALA A 154 8.36 16.54 16.54
CA ALA A 154 7.30 16.92 17.45
C ALA A 154 6.74 15.69 18.21
N PRO A 155 6.47 15.81 19.52
CA PRO A 155 5.93 14.70 20.31
C PRO A 155 4.46 14.38 19.99
N ALA A 156 3.74 15.33 19.39
CA ALA A 156 2.33 15.16 19.03
C ALA A 156 2.15 14.33 17.76
N PRO A 157 1.00 13.63 17.61
CA PRO A 157 0.69 12.88 16.42
C PRO A 157 0.54 13.80 15.19
N THR A 158 1.08 13.37 14.04
CA THR A 158 0.87 14.02 12.74
C THR A 158 -0.20 13.28 11.96
N VAL A 159 -1.18 14.03 11.45
CA VAL A 159 -2.21 13.55 10.50
C VAL A 159 -1.83 14.02 9.10
N ALA A 160 -1.58 13.10 8.19
CA ALA A 160 -1.26 13.42 6.80
C ALA A 160 -2.53 13.50 5.93
N ALA A 161 -2.57 14.53 5.10
CA ALA A 161 -3.61 14.74 4.07
C ALA A 161 -3.22 13.98 2.81
N ASP A 162 -4.09 13.11 2.38
CA ASP A 162 -3.99 12.26 1.19
C ASP A 162 -2.87 11.22 1.23
N ILE A 163 -1.60 11.64 1.32
CA ILE A 163 -0.42 10.77 1.46
C ILE A 163 0.64 11.48 2.30
N ALA A 164 1.39 10.75 3.11
CA ALA A 164 2.47 11.33 3.89
C ALA A 164 3.49 12.02 2.96
N SER A 165 3.73 13.30 3.19
CA SER A 165 4.61 14.10 2.34
C SER A 165 6.01 13.51 2.28
N GLY A 166 6.53 13.35 1.06
CA GLY A 166 7.79 12.70 0.77
C GLY A 166 7.66 11.27 0.25
N VAL A 167 6.47 10.68 0.32
CA VAL A 167 6.19 9.34 -0.24
C VAL A 167 5.71 9.45 -1.69
N GLU A 168 6.33 8.70 -2.59
CA GLU A 168 5.89 8.57 -3.98
C GLU A 168 4.63 7.69 -4.05
N THR A 169 3.58 8.22 -4.69
CA THR A 169 2.24 7.62 -4.69
C THR A 169 2.17 6.21 -5.27
N ASP A 170 2.93 5.94 -6.33
CA ASP A 170 2.81 4.71 -7.11
C ASP A 170 3.73 3.58 -6.64
N THR A 171 4.82 3.90 -5.95
CA THR A 171 5.84 2.92 -5.55
C THR A 171 6.06 2.82 -4.04
N GLY A 172 5.62 3.81 -3.27
CA GLY A 172 5.90 3.90 -1.83
C GLY A 172 7.35 4.24 -1.49
N ARG A 173 8.17 4.65 -2.47
CA ARG A 173 9.53 5.10 -2.19
C ARG A 173 9.51 6.45 -1.47
N VAL A 174 10.44 6.64 -0.55
CA VAL A 174 10.69 7.94 0.08
C VAL A 174 11.62 8.76 -0.83
N LEU A 175 11.17 9.95 -1.22
CA LEU A 175 11.90 10.88 -2.07
C LEU A 175 12.67 11.90 -1.22
N GLY A 176 13.86 11.52 -0.81
CA GLY A 176 14.73 12.29 0.09
C GLY A 176 14.38 12.12 1.56
N CYS A 177 13.26 12.66 2.01
CA CYS A 177 12.72 12.48 3.36
C CYS A 177 11.19 12.43 3.34
N ALA A 178 10.57 11.85 4.37
CA ALA A 178 9.12 11.77 4.47
C ALA A 178 8.63 12.03 5.90
N VAL A 179 7.38 12.47 6.00
CA VAL A 179 6.64 12.56 7.24
C VAL A 179 6.32 11.14 7.73
N LYS A 180 6.48 10.91 9.03
CA LYS A 180 6.03 9.69 9.71
C LYS A 180 4.69 9.99 10.37
N ALA A 181 3.62 9.80 9.61
CA ALA A 181 2.28 10.10 10.09
C ALA A 181 1.82 9.08 11.14
N ALA A 182 1.08 9.53 12.14
CA ALA A 182 0.32 8.67 13.03
C ALA A 182 -0.95 8.15 12.33
N LYS A 183 -1.55 9.02 11.50
CA LYS A 183 -2.71 8.71 10.65
C LYS A 183 -2.55 9.37 9.30
N THR A 184 -3.03 8.70 8.25
CA THR A 184 -3.15 9.29 6.91
C THR A 184 -4.61 9.21 6.48
N VAL A 185 -5.20 10.36 6.16
CA VAL A 185 -6.56 10.44 5.59
C VAL A 185 -6.43 10.57 4.09
N THR A 186 -6.70 9.48 3.39
CA THR A 186 -6.67 9.44 1.93
C THR A 186 -8.07 9.48 1.33
N PHE A 187 -8.22 10.08 0.15
CA PHE A 187 -9.52 10.37 -0.42
C PHE A 187 -9.93 9.31 -1.44
N THR A 188 -11.18 8.86 -1.32
CA THR A 188 -11.88 7.92 -2.21
C THR A 188 -11.26 6.52 -2.25
N LEU A 189 -9.97 6.39 -2.55
CA LEU A 189 -9.26 5.11 -2.64
C LEU A 189 -7.88 5.19 -1.97
N PRO A 190 -7.40 4.08 -1.39
CA PRO A 190 -6.01 3.99 -0.99
C PRO A 190 -5.12 4.01 -2.24
N LYS A 191 -3.93 4.59 -2.10
CA LYS A 191 -2.91 4.60 -3.13
C LYS A 191 -1.87 3.51 -2.86
N MET A 192 -1.20 3.06 -3.93
CA MET A 192 -0.17 2.02 -3.80
C MET A 192 0.90 2.40 -2.77
N GLY A 193 1.31 3.68 -2.76
CA GLY A 193 2.33 4.19 -1.84
C GLY A 193 1.99 4.10 -0.35
N HIS A 194 0.70 3.93 0.02
CA HIS A 194 0.32 3.68 1.41
C HIS A 194 0.58 2.24 1.87
N LEU A 195 0.75 1.30 0.94
CA LEU A 195 0.66 -0.14 1.19
C LEU A 195 1.97 -0.88 0.92
N VAL A 196 2.89 -0.26 0.19
CA VAL A 196 4.15 -0.89 -0.22
C VAL A 196 5.36 -0.01 0.12
N GLY A 197 6.53 -0.63 0.19
CA GLY A 197 7.79 0.05 0.45
C GLY A 197 7.85 0.79 1.79
N ASP A 198 8.71 1.79 1.86
CA ASP A 198 8.86 2.64 3.05
C ASP A 198 7.63 3.54 3.28
N GLY A 199 6.84 3.78 2.24
CA GLY A 199 5.59 4.55 2.33
C GLY A 199 4.57 3.91 3.25
N ALA A 200 4.50 2.58 3.30
CA ALA A 200 3.65 1.85 4.24
C ALA A 200 4.05 2.10 5.70
N LEU A 201 5.34 2.36 5.97
CA LEU A 201 5.85 2.70 7.31
C LEU A 201 5.61 4.17 7.67
N CYS A 202 5.38 5.02 6.66
CA CYS A 202 5.10 6.44 6.84
C CYS A 202 3.61 6.75 7.00
N ALA A 203 2.71 5.86 6.56
CA ALA A 203 1.27 6.13 6.49
C ALA A 203 0.56 6.10 7.86
N GLY A 204 1.08 5.36 8.84
CA GLY A 204 0.37 5.12 10.10
C GLY A 204 -0.98 4.43 9.91
N GLU A 205 -1.99 4.81 10.69
CA GLU A 205 -3.37 4.35 10.50
C GLU A 205 -3.94 4.96 9.21
N LEU A 206 -4.23 4.13 8.21
CA LEU A 206 -4.78 4.59 6.93
C LEU A 206 -6.32 4.68 7.00
N ILE A 207 -6.85 5.88 6.82
CA ILE A 207 -8.29 6.18 6.81
C ILE A 207 -8.68 6.58 5.39
N VAL A 208 -9.54 5.77 4.76
CA VAL A 208 -10.10 6.10 3.43
C VAL A 208 -11.38 6.89 3.62
N HIS A 209 -11.36 8.16 3.23
CA HIS A 209 -12.48 9.08 3.38
C HIS A 209 -13.14 9.36 2.02
N SER A 210 -14.47 9.25 1.96
CA SER A 210 -15.22 9.57 0.73
C SER A 210 -15.40 11.08 0.61
N ILE A 211 -14.96 11.64 -0.51
CA ILE A 211 -15.17 13.06 -0.85
C ILE A 211 -16.35 13.27 -1.81
N GLY A 212 -17.09 12.18 -2.10
CA GLY A 212 -18.29 12.23 -2.94
C GLY A 212 -18.02 12.06 -4.43
N ILE A 213 -16.92 11.44 -4.81
CA ILE A 213 -16.72 10.94 -6.17
C ILE A 213 -17.74 9.82 -6.42
N PRO A 214 -18.53 9.89 -7.51
CA PRO A 214 -19.57 8.90 -7.80
C PRO A 214 -18.98 7.50 -7.97
N GLU A 215 -19.58 6.50 -7.29
CA GLU A 215 -19.12 5.11 -7.32
C GLU A 215 -19.05 4.55 -8.75
N LYS A 216 -20.00 4.96 -9.63
CA LYS A 216 -19.98 4.57 -11.05
C LYS A 216 -18.72 5.02 -11.79
N LEU A 217 -18.12 6.15 -11.43
CA LEU A 217 -16.84 6.58 -12.00
C LEU A 217 -15.71 5.70 -11.48
N VAL A 218 -15.70 5.44 -10.17
CA VAL A 218 -14.74 4.55 -9.54
C VAL A 218 -14.81 3.15 -10.16
N ASP A 219 -16.02 2.63 -10.40
CA ASP A 219 -16.23 1.31 -11.02
C ASP A 219 -15.79 1.22 -12.47
N GLY A 220 -15.88 2.33 -13.20
CA GLY A 220 -15.50 2.42 -14.61
C GLY A 220 -13.99 2.52 -14.86
N MET A 221 -13.19 2.76 -13.82
CA MET A 221 -11.73 2.91 -13.97
C MET A 221 -11.00 1.57 -13.96
N VAL A 222 -9.85 1.54 -14.64
CA VAL A 222 -8.92 0.40 -14.60
C VAL A 222 -7.91 0.63 -13.49
N TYR A 223 -7.78 -0.34 -12.61
CA TYR A 223 -6.82 -0.32 -11.50
C TYR A 223 -5.77 -1.42 -11.68
N SER A 224 -4.52 -1.10 -11.36
CA SER A 224 -3.41 -2.06 -11.43
C SER A 224 -3.38 -3.05 -10.26
N ALA A 225 -4.09 -2.76 -9.18
CA ALA A 225 -4.12 -3.59 -7.98
C ALA A 225 -5.44 -3.50 -7.22
N GLN A 226 -5.71 -4.55 -6.44
CA GLN A 226 -6.80 -4.57 -5.47
C GLN A 226 -6.35 -5.33 -4.21
N SER A 227 -6.90 -4.98 -3.07
CA SER A 227 -6.67 -5.75 -1.85
C SER A 227 -7.46 -7.07 -1.90
N ILE A 228 -6.84 -8.13 -1.40
CA ILE A 228 -7.51 -9.43 -1.23
C ILE A 228 -8.43 -9.31 0.00
N THR A 229 -9.75 -9.31 -0.24
CA THR A 229 -10.76 -9.27 0.82
C THR A 229 -11.35 -10.66 1.07
N ALA A 230 -11.99 -10.85 2.23
CA ALA A 230 -12.67 -12.11 2.54
C ALA A 230 -13.78 -12.45 1.51
N GLU A 231 -14.49 -11.43 1.00
CA GLU A 231 -15.52 -11.57 -0.02
C GLU A 231 -14.92 -12.04 -1.35
N LEU A 232 -13.79 -11.44 -1.75
CA LEU A 232 -13.07 -11.83 -2.95
C LEU A 232 -12.58 -13.28 -2.86
N VAL A 233 -11.96 -13.64 -1.74
CA VAL A 233 -11.52 -15.03 -1.52
C VAL A 233 -12.72 -15.98 -1.53
N ARG A 234 -13.82 -15.63 -0.87
CA ARG A 234 -15.04 -16.45 -0.84
C ARG A 234 -15.60 -16.66 -2.26
N SER A 235 -15.53 -15.66 -3.14
CA SER A 235 -15.98 -15.78 -4.53
C SER A 235 -15.11 -16.72 -5.37
N TRP A 236 -13.87 -16.98 -4.97
CA TRP A 236 -12.95 -17.91 -5.66
C TRP A 236 -13.05 -19.33 -5.13
N LEU A 237 -13.52 -19.52 -3.90
CA LEU A 237 -13.62 -20.86 -3.32
C LEU A 237 -14.78 -21.61 -3.96
N PRO A 238 -14.52 -22.79 -4.58
CA PRO A 238 -15.59 -23.62 -5.11
C PRO A 238 -16.42 -24.24 -3.99
N GLU A 239 -17.68 -24.49 -4.25
CA GLU A 239 -18.50 -25.31 -3.37
C GLU A 239 -17.93 -26.74 -3.30
N ARG A 240 -17.96 -27.32 -2.10
CA ARG A 240 -17.50 -28.69 -1.90
C ARG A 240 -18.72 -29.63 -1.86
N PRO A 241 -18.99 -30.39 -2.94
CA PRO A 241 -20.11 -31.32 -2.97
C PRO A 241 -19.91 -32.47 -1.96
N ALA A 242 -20.98 -32.93 -1.37
CA ALA A 242 -20.92 -33.96 -0.33
C ALA A 242 -20.40 -35.32 -0.85
N ASP A 243 -20.56 -35.59 -2.13
CA ASP A 243 -20.07 -36.78 -2.84
C ASP A 243 -18.70 -36.59 -3.49
N GLY A 244 -18.05 -35.45 -3.22
CA GLY A 244 -16.72 -35.14 -3.75
C GLY A 244 -15.64 -36.10 -3.25
N HIS A 245 -14.69 -36.45 -4.13
CA HIS A 245 -13.54 -37.29 -3.81
C HIS A 245 -12.22 -36.55 -4.14
N LYS A 246 -11.07 -37.12 -3.78
CA LYS A 246 -9.75 -36.49 -3.97
C LYS A 246 -9.48 -36.02 -5.39
N GLY A 247 -10.03 -36.69 -6.42
CA GLY A 247 -9.90 -36.29 -7.81
C GLY A 247 -10.73 -35.05 -8.18
N THR A 248 -11.83 -34.77 -7.42
CA THR A 248 -12.71 -33.62 -7.65
C THR A 248 -12.03 -32.30 -7.25
N PHE A 249 -11.13 -32.35 -6.28
CA PHE A 249 -10.54 -31.15 -5.65
C PHE A 249 -9.14 -30.82 -6.20
N GLY A 250 -8.83 -31.29 -7.39
CA GLY A 250 -7.63 -30.93 -8.13
C GLY A 250 -6.33 -31.55 -7.62
N LYS A 251 -5.28 -31.35 -8.42
CA LYS A 251 -3.92 -31.84 -8.19
C LYS A 251 -2.96 -30.65 -8.16
N CYS A 252 -2.13 -30.59 -7.12
CA CYS A 252 -1.11 -29.56 -7.02
C CYS A 252 0.28 -30.19 -7.03
N TYR A 253 1.19 -29.62 -7.82
CA TYR A 253 2.60 -30.00 -7.83
C TYR A 253 3.43 -28.95 -7.12
N LEU A 254 4.25 -29.35 -6.17
CA LEU A 254 5.14 -28.49 -5.41
C LEU A 254 6.59 -28.84 -5.75
N LEU A 255 7.37 -27.88 -6.22
CA LEU A 255 8.81 -28.02 -6.45
C LEU A 255 9.54 -27.17 -5.42
N CYS A 256 10.02 -27.82 -4.36
CA CYS A 256 10.45 -27.14 -3.14
C CYS A 256 11.62 -27.84 -2.46
N GLY A 257 12.37 -27.10 -1.67
CA GLY A 257 13.38 -27.62 -0.75
C GLY A 257 14.75 -27.85 -1.36
N SER A 258 15.73 -27.89 -0.48
CA SER A 258 17.11 -28.25 -0.73
C SER A 258 17.80 -28.64 0.58
N THR A 259 19.05 -29.06 0.52
CA THR A 259 19.85 -29.26 1.73
C THR A 259 19.92 -27.98 2.55
N GLY A 260 19.59 -28.06 3.86
CA GLY A 260 19.48 -26.92 4.76
C GLY A 260 18.09 -26.30 4.80
N TYR A 261 17.22 -26.52 3.79
CA TYR A 261 15.87 -25.94 3.69
C TYR A 261 14.77 -27.02 3.68
N THR A 262 14.93 -28.07 4.47
CA THR A 262 14.00 -29.22 4.53
C THR A 262 12.64 -28.88 5.10
N GLY A 263 12.50 -27.75 5.83
CA GLY A 263 11.22 -27.28 6.39
C GLY A 263 10.27 -26.71 5.34
N ALA A 264 10.80 -26.06 4.29
CA ALA A 264 10.02 -25.39 3.26
C ALA A 264 9.05 -26.34 2.51
N PRO A 265 9.49 -27.52 1.99
CA PRO A 265 8.60 -28.47 1.35
C PRO A 265 7.50 -28.99 2.27
N ILE A 266 7.79 -29.17 3.55
CA ILE A 266 6.84 -29.67 4.54
C ILE A 266 5.76 -28.61 4.83
N LEU A 267 6.15 -27.36 5.02
CA LEU A 267 5.21 -26.25 5.22
C LEU A 267 4.30 -26.04 4.00
N SER A 268 4.91 -26.05 2.79
CA SER A 268 4.16 -25.89 1.54
C SER A 268 3.17 -27.03 1.32
N SER A 269 3.59 -28.29 1.50
CA SER A 269 2.72 -29.44 1.31
C SER A 269 1.56 -29.47 2.32
N ARG A 270 1.80 -29.19 3.59
CA ARG A 270 0.75 -29.08 4.60
C ARG A 270 -0.22 -27.94 4.30
N ALA A 271 0.29 -26.78 3.81
CA ALA A 271 -0.56 -25.68 3.42
C ALA A 271 -1.47 -26.06 2.24
N ALA A 272 -0.93 -26.71 1.20
CA ALA A 272 -1.71 -27.19 0.05
C ALA A 272 -2.81 -28.18 0.46
N VAL A 273 -2.50 -29.16 1.31
CA VAL A 273 -3.50 -30.11 1.84
C VAL A 273 -4.57 -29.39 2.64
N ARG A 274 -4.20 -28.50 3.55
CA ARG A 274 -5.13 -27.74 4.41
C ARG A 274 -6.01 -26.77 3.63
N SER A 275 -5.50 -26.26 2.50
CA SER A 275 -6.28 -25.42 1.57
C SER A 275 -7.35 -26.22 0.81
N GLY A 276 -7.34 -27.57 0.92
CA GLY A 276 -8.38 -28.43 0.36
C GLY A 276 -8.02 -29.07 -0.96
N THR A 277 -6.76 -29.01 -1.40
CA THR A 277 -6.28 -29.69 -2.60
C THR A 277 -6.49 -31.21 -2.46
N GLY A 278 -7.04 -31.83 -3.51
CA GLY A 278 -7.35 -33.27 -3.49
C GLY A 278 -6.14 -34.18 -3.52
N LEU A 279 -5.10 -33.83 -4.30
CA LEU A 279 -3.83 -34.57 -4.40
C LEU A 279 -2.68 -33.59 -4.43
N VAL A 280 -1.70 -33.76 -3.55
CA VAL A 280 -0.49 -32.94 -3.46
C VAL A 280 0.73 -33.78 -3.80
N PHE A 281 1.38 -33.45 -4.90
CA PHE A 281 2.65 -34.04 -5.32
C PHE A 281 3.81 -33.10 -4.94
N LEU A 282 4.87 -33.65 -4.37
CA LEU A 282 5.98 -32.85 -3.85
C LEU A 282 7.29 -33.35 -4.47
N GLY A 283 7.84 -32.57 -5.43
CA GLY A 283 9.18 -32.79 -5.96
C GLY A 283 10.23 -32.15 -5.06
N VAL A 284 11.18 -32.94 -4.61
CA VAL A 284 12.29 -32.50 -3.76
C VAL A 284 13.62 -33.06 -4.28
N PRO A 285 14.74 -32.36 -4.11
CA PRO A 285 16.05 -32.97 -4.38
C PRO A 285 16.20 -34.30 -3.62
N GLU A 286 16.78 -35.30 -4.27
CA GLU A 286 16.98 -36.63 -3.67
C GLU A 286 17.76 -36.60 -2.36
N SER A 287 18.64 -35.59 -2.18
CA SER A 287 19.43 -35.36 -0.96
C SER A 287 18.55 -35.19 0.31
N ILE A 288 17.29 -34.70 0.14
CA ILE A 288 16.35 -34.46 1.25
C ILE A 288 15.08 -35.33 1.17
N TYR A 289 14.99 -36.22 0.18
CA TYR A 289 13.80 -37.05 -0.03
C TYR A 289 13.37 -37.84 1.20
N THR A 290 14.30 -38.51 1.87
CA THR A 290 13.99 -39.29 3.08
C THR A 290 13.35 -38.42 4.18
N ILE A 291 13.88 -37.21 4.36
CA ILE A 291 13.33 -36.26 5.35
C ILE A 291 11.92 -35.84 4.96
N ALA A 292 11.70 -35.54 3.68
CA ALA A 292 10.39 -35.16 3.15
C ALA A 292 9.38 -36.33 3.29
N ALA A 293 9.79 -37.56 2.96
CA ALA A 293 8.95 -38.73 3.03
C ALA A 293 8.52 -39.07 4.46
N VAL A 294 9.44 -38.98 5.42
CA VAL A 294 9.13 -39.24 6.85
C VAL A 294 8.18 -38.20 7.45
N LYS A 295 8.22 -36.96 6.95
CA LYS A 295 7.40 -35.86 7.51
C LYS A 295 6.08 -35.59 6.75
N SER A 296 5.84 -36.29 5.63
CA SER A 296 4.66 -36.09 4.78
C SER A 296 3.71 -37.27 4.92
N ASP A 297 2.57 -37.06 5.59
CA ASP A 297 1.55 -38.10 5.77
C ASP A 297 0.56 -38.13 4.58
N GLU A 298 0.25 -36.97 4.02
CA GLU A 298 -0.83 -36.80 3.02
C GLU A 298 -0.30 -36.37 1.63
N ALA A 299 0.81 -35.62 1.59
CA ALA A 299 1.48 -35.27 0.35
C ALA A 299 2.35 -36.44 -0.13
N MET A 300 2.58 -36.52 -1.43
CA MET A 300 3.34 -37.56 -2.10
C MET A 300 4.70 -37.02 -2.56
N PRO A 301 5.76 -37.13 -1.72
CA PRO A 301 7.10 -36.71 -2.10
C PRO A 301 7.69 -37.64 -3.15
N ALA A 302 8.41 -37.06 -4.10
CA ALA A 302 9.16 -37.76 -5.12
C ALA A 302 10.60 -37.19 -5.22
N PRO A 303 11.62 -38.05 -5.29
CA PRO A 303 13.00 -37.60 -5.43
C PRO A 303 13.24 -37.07 -6.84
N LEU A 304 13.98 -35.99 -6.95
CA LEU A 304 14.47 -35.41 -8.20
C LEU A 304 15.98 -35.35 -8.17
N PRO A 305 16.64 -35.43 -9.34
CA PRO A 305 18.11 -35.34 -9.45
C PRO A 305 18.65 -34.10 -8.75
N ALA A 306 19.66 -34.27 -7.92
CA ALA A 306 20.32 -33.22 -7.16
C ALA A 306 21.78 -33.04 -7.58
N GLY A 307 22.31 -31.84 -7.39
CA GLY A 307 23.74 -31.55 -7.46
C GLY A 307 24.46 -31.91 -6.17
N GLU A 308 25.80 -31.84 -6.19
CA GLU A 308 26.65 -32.11 -5.02
C GLU A 308 26.37 -31.17 -3.84
N ASP A 309 25.86 -29.97 -4.13
CA ASP A 309 25.41 -28.97 -3.14
C ASP A 309 24.06 -29.29 -2.49
N GLY A 310 23.40 -30.37 -2.94
CA GLY A 310 22.13 -30.81 -2.43
C GLY A 310 20.94 -29.95 -2.87
N THR A 311 21.09 -29.13 -3.90
CA THR A 311 20.01 -28.43 -4.62
C THR A 311 19.59 -29.24 -5.85
N LEU A 312 18.55 -28.78 -6.58
CA LEU A 312 18.16 -29.40 -7.86
C LEU A 312 19.27 -29.25 -8.89
N SER A 313 19.57 -30.33 -9.61
CA SER A 313 20.39 -30.28 -10.82
C SER A 313 19.54 -30.03 -12.07
N ALA A 314 20.14 -29.65 -13.19
CA ALA A 314 19.47 -29.45 -14.47
C ALA A 314 18.65 -30.68 -14.93
N GLN A 315 19.10 -31.89 -14.58
CA GLN A 315 18.43 -33.16 -14.90
C GLN A 315 17.07 -33.31 -14.18
N ALA A 316 16.80 -32.48 -13.16
CA ALA A 316 15.50 -32.47 -12.48
C ALA A 316 14.35 -31.88 -13.36
N LEU A 317 14.71 -31.15 -14.42
CA LEU A 317 13.74 -30.43 -15.28
C LEU A 317 12.68 -31.36 -15.88
N GLU A 318 13.09 -32.34 -16.66
CA GLU A 318 12.16 -33.22 -17.39
C GLU A 318 11.24 -34.03 -16.47
N PRO A 319 11.71 -34.66 -15.37
CA PRO A 319 10.81 -35.29 -14.39
C PRO A 319 9.83 -34.32 -13.75
N ALA A 320 10.27 -33.07 -13.45
CA ALA A 320 9.42 -32.05 -12.86
C ALA A 320 8.32 -31.62 -13.85
N LEU A 321 8.67 -31.29 -15.09
CA LEU A 321 7.72 -30.89 -16.14
C LEU A 321 6.70 -32.01 -16.46
N THR A 322 7.16 -33.25 -16.56
CA THR A 322 6.29 -34.41 -16.79
C THR A 322 5.23 -34.55 -15.71
N LYS A 323 5.64 -34.37 -14.45
CA LYS A 323 4.68 -34.46 -13.33
C LYS A 323 3.75 -33.27 -13.28
N MET A 324 4.28 -32.08 -13.54
CA MET A 324 3.54 -30.82 -13.53
C MET A 324 2.43 -30.80 -14.59
N ALA A 325 2.69 -31.33 -15.79
CA ALA A 325 1.72 -31.39 -16.88
C ALA A 325 0.43 -32.16 -16.54
N GLY A 326 0.48 -33.04 -15.55
CA GLY A 326 -0.68 -33.80 -15.06
C GLY A 326 -1.38 -33.15 -13.85
N CYS A 327 -1.03 -31.91 -13.48
CA CYS A 327 -1.54 -31.19 -12.34
C CYS A 327 -2.30 -29.91 -12.75
N ASP A 328 -3.22 -29.47 -11.90
CA ASP A 328 -4.07 -28.30 -12.17
C ASP A 328 -3.39 -27.00 -11.66
N ALA A 329 -2.44 -27.11 -10.75
CA ALA A 329 -1.65 -25.99 -10.22
C ALA A 329 -0.24 -26.44 -9.84
N ALA A 330 0.70 -25.48 -9.83
CA ALA A 330 2.06 -25.69 -9.38
C ALA A 330 2.56 -24.56 -8.47
N LEU A 331 3.35 -24.92 -7.47
CA LEU A 331 4.12 -24.00 -6.63
C LEU A 331 5.60 -24.31 -6.80
N ILE A 332 6.40 -23.28 -7.08
CA ILE A 332 7.83 -23.41 -7.29
C ILE A 332 8.55 -22.36 -6.44
N GLY A 333 9.65 -22.73 -5.79
CA GLY A 333 10.52 -21.75 -5.16
C GLY A 333 10.84 -21.96 -3.68
N PRO A 334 9.88 -22.31 -2.80
CA PRO A 334 10.18 -22.35 -1.38
C PRO A 334 11.35 -23.26 -1.05
N GLY A 335 12.47 -22.65 -0.61
CA GLY A 335 13.65 -23.36 -0.15
C GLY A 335 14.47 -24.06 -1.23
N LEU A 336 14.38 -23.70 -2.50
CA LEU A 336 15.17 -24.33 -3.60
C LEU A 336 16.67 -24.07 -3.48
N GLY A 337 17.08 -23.01 -2.78
CA GLY A 337 18.48 -22.57 -2.75
C GLY A 337 18.85 -21.77 -4.00
N ARG A 338 20.16 -21.66 -4.25
CA ARG A 338 20.71 -20.96 -5.43
C ARG A 338 21.84 -21.79 -6.00
N SER A 339 21.72 -22.23 -7.24
CA SER A 339 22.75 -22.90 -8.04
C SER A 339 22.40 -22.73 -9.51
N GLU A 340 23.34 -22.97 -10.40
CA GLU A 340 23.10 -22.97 -11.85
C GLU A 340 21.97 -23.93 -12.24
N GLY A 341 21.95 -25.14 -11.63
CA GLY A 341 20.91 -26.14 -11.87
C GLY A 341 19.51 -25.65 -11.46
N VAL A 342 19.39 -24.96 -10.32
CA VAL A 342 18.12 -24.36 -9.87
C VAL A 342 17.70 -23.24 -10.80
N GLU A 343 18.61 -22.35 -11.21
CA GLU A 343 18.31 -21.25 -12.14
C GLU A 343 17.79 -21.79 -13.47
N GLU A 344 18.47 -22.79 -14.04
CA GLU A 344 18.05 -23.44 -15.30
C GLU A 344 16.66 -24.07 -15.16
N VAL A 345 16.41 -24.85 -14.09
CA VAL A 345 15.12 -25.49 -13.86
C VAL A 345 14.00 -24.46 -13.73
N VAL A 346 14.21 -23.41 -12.92
CA VAL A 346 13.18 -22.36 -12.70
C VAL A 346 12.90 -21.60 -14.00
N GLN A 347 13.95 -21.17 -14.72
CA GLN A 347 13.79 -20.44 -15.98
C GLN A 347 13.02 -21.27 -17.00
N ARG A 348 13.42 -22.51 -17.22
CA ARG A 348 12.77 -23.41 -18.22
C ARG A 348 11.35 -23.76 -17.85
N VAL A 349 11.05 -23.95 -16.57
CA VAL A 349 9.68 -24.14 -16.11
C VAL A 349 8.83 -22.89 -16.39
N MET A 350 9.34 -21.69 -16.09
CA MET A 350 8.62 -20.44 -16.38
C MET A 350 8.39 -20.22 -17.88
N GLU A 351 9.36 -20.52 -18.72
CA GLU A 351 9.20 -20.47 -20.20
C GLU A 351 8.11 -21.44 -20.68
N THR A 352 8.08 -22.64 -20.12
CA THR A 352 7.08 -23.66 -20.47
C THR A 352 5.68 -23.25 -20.03
N VAL A 353 5.53 -22.74 -18.80
CA VAL A 353 4.23 -22.31 -18.26
C VAL A 353 3.70 -21.06 -18.98
N SER A 354 4.56 -20.11 -19.38
CA SER A 354 4.14 -18.93 -20.15
C SER A 354 3.64 -19.27 -21.57
N GLY A 355 3.95 -20.44 -22.07
CA GLY A 355 3.41 -20.98 -23.34
C GLY A 355 2.00 -21.58 -23.24
N PHE A 356 1.43 -21.77 -22.04
CA PHE A 356 0.06 -22.24 -21.89
C PHE A 356 -0.94 -21.11 -22.23
N LYS A 357 -1.90 -21.41 -23.12
CA LYS A 357 -2.88 -20.45 -23.64
C LYS A 357 -3.94 -19.99 -22.64
N GLU A 358 -4.03 -20.62 -21.48
CA GLU A 358 -4.90 -20.17 -20.38
C GLU A 358 -4.06 -19.71 -19.22
N PRO A 359 -4.39 -18.55 -18.63
CA PRO A 359 -3.68 -18.09 -17.45
C PRO A 359 -3.87 -19.12 -16.33
N VAL A 360 -2.76 -19.57 -15.75
CA VAL A 360 -2.79 -20.34 -14.52
C VAL A 360 -3.54 -19.49 -13.49
N LYS A 361 -4.70 -19.93 -13.06
CA LYS A 361 -5.43 -19.26 -11.97
C LYS A 361 -4.63 -19.47 -10.68
N PHE A 362 -4.04 -18.37 -10.19
CA PHE A 362 -3.33 -18.35 -8.93
C PHE A 362 -4.32 -18.41 -7.78
#